data_ee30a659b87503e0315e23cb08aba7fd
#
_entry.id   ee30a659b87503e0315e23cb08aba7fd
#
_cell.length_a   1.000
_cell.length_b   1.000
_cell.length_c   1.000
_cell.angle_alpha   90.00
_cell.angle_beta   90.00
_cell.angle_gamma   90.00
#
_symmetry.space_group_name_H-M   'P 1'
#
loop_
_entity.id
_entity.type
_entity.pdbx_description
1 polymer ?
#
loop_
_entity_poly.entity_id
_entity_poly.type
_entity_poly.pdbx_seq_one_letter_code
_entity_poly.pdbx_strand_id
1 'polypeptide(L)'
;MRTPVLFSALVASTCLLAQPTFQSAQLTPVFGSTVTVRNADYRAPGPATNGFTYNVGDLTLGSASTSQYSQPSSTPYASTFPNATYATGSLTNPGNYGYVQVTSTQELLLGTKSPDTEMIFTDPMQTLKFPLALGTTWSDNLAGSTTSSGFTFNRTGTSVGNYNGYGTLVLPFGTFTNVARVQIDQTFTDEIMGFTTESETHTVSYIAPGYTFALFTSSVVLVDAGLGLDTAASYSIVIDPSMVGIRENPAAIGAVLAPNPATGSTSLKLATPAPGLAVNIMDAAGRVVRQVATAINEQRIAINVEGLAPGLYHVRATDNTGATGNWPLMVE
;
A
#
# COMPACT_ATOMS: atom_id res chain seq x y z
N MET A 1 -8.36 60.07 -35.97
CA MET A 1 -7.46 59.16 -35.26
C MET A 1 -8.32 58.28 -34.36
N ARG A 2 -8.42 56.99 -34.68
CA ARG A 2 -9.15 56.00 -33.86
C ARG A 2 -8.10 55.09 -33.20
N THR A 3 -8.00 55.16 -31.86
CA THR A 3 -7.09 54.36 -31.04
C THR A 3 -7.67 52.96 -30.89
N PRO A 4 -6.96 51.87 -31.17
CA PRO A 4 -7.43 50.51 -30.89
C PRO A 4 -7.22 50.23 -29.41
N VAL A 5 -8.30 49.81 -28.72
CA VAL A 5 -8.25 49.27 -27.37
C VAL A 5 -7.88 47.79 -27.48
N LEU A 6 -6.69 47.43 -26.99
CA LEU A 6 -6.25 46.06 -26.88
C LEU A 6 -6.91 45.41 -25.64
N PHE A 7 -7.81 44.46 -25.88
CA PHE A 7 -8.36 43.60 -24.82
C PHE A 7 -7.37 42.50 -24.51
N SER A 8 -6.64 42.58 -23.40
CA SER A 8 -5.81 41.52 -22.89
C SER A 8 -6.72 40.46 -22.20
N ALA A 9 -6.95 39.35 -22.84
CA ALA A 9 -7.63 38.20 -22.23
C ALA A 9 -6.67 37.53 -21.25
N LEU A 10 -6.93 37.68 -19.95
CA LEU A 10 -6.23 36.96 -18.89
C LEU A 10 -6.74 35.50 -18.90
N VAL A 11 -5.99 34.59 -19.50
CA VAL A 11 -6.26 33.15 -19.40
C VAL A 11 -5.81 32.69 -18.01
N ALA A 12 -6.77 32.62 -17.09
CA ALA A 12 -6.56 31.93 -15.82
C ALA A 12 -6.42 30.43 -16.11
N SER A 13 -5.19 29.92 -16.09
CA SER A 13 -4.94 28.49 -16.07
C SER A 13 -5.39 27.93 -14.72
N THR A 14 -6.61 27.39 -14.68
CA THR A 14 -7.03 26.53 -13.57
C THR A 14 -6.17 25.26 -13.66
N CYS A 15 -5.26 25.07 -12.72
CA CYS A 15 -4.65 23.76 -12.48
C CYS A 15 -5.79 22.81 -12.08
N LEU A 16 -6.35 22.10 -13.05
CA LEU A 16 -7.17 20.92 -12.79
C LEU A 16 -6.23 19.91 -12.12
N LEU A 17 -6.36 19.75 -10.81
CA LEU A 17 -5.72 18.65 -10.10
C LEU A 17 -6.22 17.37 -10.77
N ALA A 18 -5.32 16.66 -11.44
CA ALA A 18 -5.67 15.42 -12.10
C ALA A 18 -6.18 14.44 -11.04
N GLN A 19 -7.34 13.83 -11.31
CA GLN A 19 -7.92 12.80 -10.44
C GLN A 19 -6.91 11.64 -10.30
N PRO A 20 -6.60 11.16 -9.08
CA PRO A 20 -5.70 10.04 -8.93
C PRO A 20 -6.32 8.79 -9.56
N THR A 21 -5.51 8.07 -10.33
CA THR A 21 -5.85 6.78 -10.92
C THR A 21 -4.73 5.82 -10.59
N PHE A 22 -5.09 4.62 -10.13
CA PHE A 22 -4.13 3.61 -9.71
C PHE A 22 -4.24 2.37 -10.59
N GLN A 23 -3.11 1.93 -11.08
CA GLN A 23 -2.94 0.61 -11.70
C GLN A 23 -2.56 -0.41 -10.62
N SER A 24 -2.80 -1.68 -10.85
CA SER A 24 -2.46 -2.74 -9.90
C SER A 24 -1.01 -2.70 -9.42
N ALA A 25 -0.06 -2.43 -10.33
CA ALA A 25 1.37 -2.34 -9.99
C ALA A 25 1.72 -1.22 -8.99
N GLN A 26 0.90 -0.15 -8.91
CA GLN A 26 1.12 0.94 -7.96
C GLN A 26 0.65 0.60 -6.54
N LEU A 27 -0.29 -0.34 -6.40
CA LEU A 27 -0.82 -0.80 -5.13
C LEU A 27 -0.30 -2.19 -4.71
N THR A 28 0.51 -2.83 -5.56
CA THR A 28 1.19 -4.08 -5.19
C THR A 28 2.41 -3.78 -4.31
N PRO A 29 2.48 -4.32 -3.09
CA PRO A 29 3.58 -4.02 -2.18
C PRO A 29 4.90 -4.66 -2.64
N VAL A 30 6.01 -4.05 -2.22
CA VAL A 30 7.35 -4.60 -2.43
C VAL A 30 7.67 -5.63 -1.35
N PHE A 31 8.17 -6.79 -1.72
CA PHE A 31 8.55 -7.83 -0.76
C PHE A 31 9.66 -7.34 0.19
N GLY A 32 9.53 -7.71 1.45
CA GLY A 32 10.41 -7.27 2.52
C GLY A 32 10.04 -5.91 3.13
N SER A 33 9.17 -5.13 2.47
CA SER A 33 8.68 -3.89 3.07
C SER A 33 7.75 -4.18 4.24
N THR A 34 7.68 -3.23 5.18
CA THR A 34 6.82 -3.30 6.35
C THR A 34 5.81 -2.17 6.33
N VAL A 35 4.68 -2.41 6.94
CA VAL A 35 3.67 -1.39 7.21
C VAL A 35 3.31 -1.44 8.69
N THR A 36 3.30 -0.27 9.34
CA THR A 36 2.84 -0.14 10.71
C THR A 36 1.50 0.59 10.72
N VAL A 37 0.48 -0.11 11.19
CA VAL A 37 -0.85 0.45 11.39
C VAL A 37 -1.02 0.83 12.85
N ARG A 38 -1.75 1.92 13.11
CA ARG A 38 -2.16 2.32 14.45
C ARG A 38 -3.68 2.36 14.52
N ASN A 39 -4.22 1.80 15.58
CA ASN A 39 -5.60 2.04 15.91
C ASN A 39 -5.77 3.52 16.31
N ALA A 40 -6.94 4.07 16.05
CA ALA A 40 -7.31 5.41 16.47
C ALA A 40 -8.79 5.43 16.88
N ASP A 41 -9.18 6.47 17.58
CA ASP A 41 -10.59 6.71 17.88
C ASP A 41 -11.37 6.80 16.58
N TYR A 42 -12.59 6.26 16.59
CA TYR A 42 -13.44 6.28 15.42
C TYR A 42 -13.71 7.71 14.94
N ARG A 43 -13.48 7.92 13.65
CA ARG A 43 -13.86 9.13 12.92
C ARG A 43 -14.74 8.74 11.75
N ALA A 44 -15.93 9.31 11.71
CA ALA A 44 -16.82 9.12 10.57
C ALA A 44 -16.13 9.56 9.28
N PRO A 45 -16.28 8.81 8.17
CA PRO A 45 -15.69 9.19 6.89
C PRO A 45 -16.29 10.50 6.39
N GLY A 46 -15.50 11.31 5.70
CA GLY A 46 -15.98 12.52 5.03
C GLY A 46 -16.93 12.20 3.88
N PRO A 47 -17.59 13.22 3.31
CA PRO A 47 -18.56 13.05 2.25
C PRO A 47 -17.93 12.47 0.97
N ALA A 48 -18.74 11.75 0.19
CA ALA A 48 -18.38 11.24 -1.14
C ALA A 48 -18.43 12.38 -2.16
N THR A 49 -17.39 13.22 -2.18
CA THR A 49 -17.30 14.40 -3.05
C THR A 49 -15.86 14.65 -3.50
N ASN A 50 -15.70 15.51 -4.51
CA ASN A 50 -14.40 15.85 -5.08
C ASN A 50 -13.86 17.14 -4.46
N GLY A 51 -12.53 17.22 -4.33
CA GLY A 51 -11.85 18.41 -3.81
C GLY A 51 -12.04 18.66 -2.31
N PHE A 52 -12.58 17.68 -1.57
CA PHE A 52 -12.82 17.81 -0.13
C PHE A 52 -11.52 17.66 0.67
N THR A 53 -11.37 18.47 1.72
CA THR A 53 -10.30 18.30 2.70
C THR A 53 -10.84 17.54 3.91
N TYR A 54 -10.43 16.27 4.02
CA TYR A 54 -10.73 15.43 5.18
C TYR A 54 -9.65 15.61 6.23
N ASN A 55 -9.99 16.32 7.30
CA ASN A 55 -9.04 16.64 8.36
C ASN A 55 -9.27 15.73 9.59
N VAL A 56 -8.31 14.87 9.84
CA VAL A 56 -8.22 14.01 11.03
C VAL A 56 -6.84 14.16 11.71
N GLY A 57 -6.24 15.36 11.58
CA GLY A 57 -4.94 15.68 12.15
C GLY A 57 -4.91 15.67 13.69
N ASP A 58 -6.07 15.68 14.33
CA ASP A 58 -6.26 15.63 15.79
C ASP A 58 -6.53 14.22 16.34
N LEU A 59 -6.36 13.16 15.52
CA LEU A 59 -6.55 11.78 15.98
C LEU A 59 -5.64 11.42 17.13
N THR A 60 -6.22 10.83 18.17
CA THR A 60 -5.46 10.15 19.22
C THR A 60 -5.08 8.75 18.75
N LEU A 61 -3.77 8.50 18.66
CA LEU A 61 -3.24 7.24 18.16
C LEU A 61 -3.07 6.24 19.29
N GLY A 62 -3.62 5.05 19.08
CA GLY A 62 -3.54 3.92 20.01
C GLY A 62 -2.39 2.97 19.70
N SER A 63 -2.61 1.68 19.97
CA SER A 63 -1.64 0.61 19.77
C SER A 63 -1.21 0.49 18.31
N ALA A 64 0.06 0.13 18.12
CA ALA A 64 0.63 -0.12 16.80
C ALA A 64 0.75 -1.62 16.53
N SER A 65 0.51 -2.01 15.29
CA SER A 65 0.77 -3.36 14.78
C SER A 65 1.55 -3.26 13.49
N THR A 66 2.63 -4.02 13.38
CA THR A 66 3.51 -4.02 12.20
C THR A 66 3.36 -5.33 11.45
N SER A 67 3.21 -5.24 10.15
CA SER A 67 3.19 -6.37 9.22
C SER A 67 4.28 -6.23 8.16
N GLN A 68 4.73 -7.36 7.64
CA GLN A 68 5.68 -7.43 6.54
C GLN A 68 5.03 -8.09 5.32
N TYR A 69 5.31 -7.52 4.14
CA TYR A 69 4.93 -8.11 2.87
C TYR A 69 5.98 -9.12 2.42
N SER A 70 5.55 -10.32 2.10
CA SER A 70 6.41 -11.44 1.77
C SER A 70 5.97 -12.15 0.50
N GLN A 71 6.93 -12.78 -0.18
CA GLN A 71 6.62 -13.72 -1.23
C GLN A 71 5.88 -14.92 -0.61
N PRO A 72 4.72 -15.36 -1.16
CA PRO A 72 3.93 -16.44 -0.55
C PRO A 72 4.73 -17.71 -0.30
N SER A 73 5.61 -18.11 -1.22
CA SER A 73 6.46 -19.31 -1.11
C SER A 73 7.42 -19.29 0.09
N SER A 74 7.69 -18.12 0.67
CA SER A 74 8.53 -17.99 1.88
C SER A 74 7.74 -18.07 3.19
N THR A 75 6.42 -18.28 3.11
CA THR A 75 5.53 -18.33 4.28
C THR A 75 5.09 -19.76 4.60
N PRO A 76 4.73 -20.07 5.86
CA PRO A 76 4.43 -21.44 6.27
C PRO A 76 3.16 -22.04 5.64
N TYR A 77 2.24 -21.20 5.12
CA TYR A 77 0.95 -21.68 4.60
C TYR A 77 0.80 -21.47 3.08
N ALA A 78 1.91 -21.35 2.35
CA ALA A 78 1.93 -21.15 0.90
C ALA A 78 1.12 -22.20 0.12
N SER A 79 1.16 -23.46 0.55
CA SER A 79 0.43 -24.56 -0.09
C SER A 79 -1.08 -24.45 0.02
N THR A 80 -1.60 -23.77 1.06
CA THR A 80 -3.04 -23.50 1.22
C THR A 80 -3.52 -22.44 0.23
N PHE A 81 -2.63 -21.49 -0.17
CA PHE A 81 -2.97 -20.35 -1.03
C PHE A 81 -2.07 -20.30 -2.28
N PRO A 82 -2.14 -21.29 -3.19
CA PRO A 82 -1.21 -21.42 -4.32
C PRO A 82 -1.31 -20.26 -5.33
N ASN A 83 -2.44 -19.55 -5.38
CA ASN A 83 -2.69 -18.43 -6.29
C ASN A 83 -2.33 -17.07 -5.70
N ALA A 84 -1.82 -17.01 -4.47
CA ALA A 84 -1.43 -15.74 -3.87
C ALA A 84 -0.25 -15.11 -4.61
N THR A 85 -0.31 -13.81 -4.81
CA THR A 85 0.78 -13.01 -5.39
C THR A 85 1.65 -12.39 -4.30
N TYR A 86 1.07 -12.10 -3.14
CA TYR A 86 1.80 -11.71 -1.94
C TYR A 86 1.12 -12.22 -0.67
N ALA A 87 1.87 -12.26 0.41
CA ALA A 87 1.37 -12.52 1.75
C ALA A 87 1.74 -11.35 2.68
N THR A 88 0.85 -11.04 3.62
CA THR A 88 1.08 -10.09 4.70
C THR A 88 1.24 -10.85 6.00
N GLY A 89 2.44 -10.85 6.58
CA GLY A 89 2.73 -11.53 7.84
C GLY A 89 2.83 -10.54 8.99
N SER A 90 2.12 -10.79 10.09
CA SER A 90 2.21 -9.95 11.28
C SER A 90 3.55 -10.15 12.00
N LEU A 91 4.28 -9.07 12.21
CA LEU A 91 5.49 -9.04 13.06
C LEU A 91 5.13 -8.86 14.53
N THR A 92 3.98 -8.27 14.83
CA THR A 92 3.48 -8.07 16.19
C THR A 92 2.91 -9.38 16.77
N ASN A 93 2.22 -10.17 15.93
CA ASN A 93 1.69 -11.49 16.27
C ASN A 93 2.21 -12.52 15.26
N PRO A 94 3.41 -13.06 15.45
CA PRO A 94 4.03 -13.99 14.50
C PRO A 94 3.16 -15.23 14.26
N GLY A 95 3.16 -15.72 13.02
CA GLY A 95 2.35 -16.87 12.60
C GLY A 95 1.01 -16.48 11.95
N ASN A 96 0.58 -15.21 12.04
CA ASN A 96 -0.63 -14.72 11.39
C ASN A 96 -0.31 -14.17 10.01
N TYR A 97 -0.95 -14.71 8.97
CA TYR A 97 -0.76 -14.32 7.57
C TYR A 97 -2.08 -14.07 6.87
N GLY A 98 -2.10 -13.04 6.02
CA GLY A 98 -3.13 -12.81 5.00
C GLY A 98 -2.56 -13.08 3.61
N TYR A 99 -3.35 -13.66 2.73
CA TYR A 99 -2.95 -14.05 1.37
C TYR A 99 -3.81 -13.33 0.33
N VAL A 100 -3.15 -12.66 -0.59
CA VAL A 100 -3.80 -11.80 -1.57
C VAL A 100 -3.32 -12.17 -2.97
N GLN A 101 -4.25 -12.18 -3.93
CA GLN A 101 -3.97 -12.28 -5.34
C GLN A 101 -4.21 -10.93 -6.00
N VAL A 102 -3.21 -10.41 -6.71
CA VAL A 102 -3.33 -9.21 -7.55
C VAL A 102 -3.19 -9.58 -9.00
N THR A 103 -4.14 -9.14 -9.81
CA THR A 103 -4.09 -9.23 -11.28
C THR A 103 -4.07 -7.82 -11.88
N SER A 104 -4.03 -7.71 -13.20
CA SER A 104 -4.13 -6.40 -13.88
C SER A 104 -5.51 -5.74 -13.70
N THR A 105 -6.54 -6.49 -13.30
CA THR A 105 -7.93 -6.03 -13.23
C THR A 105 -8.51 -5.98 -11.82
N GLN A 106 -7.92 -6.71 -10.85
CA GLN A 106 -8.50 -6.80 -9.51
C GLN A 106 -7.47 -7.24 -8.45
N GLU A 107 -7.82 -6.96 -7.20
CA GLU A 107 -7.21 -7.52 -6.01
C GLU A 107 -8.23 -8.37 -5.28
N LEU A 108 -7.82 -9.57 -4.88
CA LEU A 108 -8.65 -10.59 -4.21
C LEU A 108 -8.01 -11.00 -2.89
N LEU A 109 -8.77 -10.99 -1.81
CA LEU A 109 -8.39 -11.68 -0.58
C LEU A 109 -8.73 -13.16 -0.74
N LEU A 110 -7.71 -14.02 -0.68
CA LEU A 110 -7.84 -15.48 -0.76
C LEU A 110 -8.16 -16.11 0.60
N GLY A 111 -7.70 -15.48 1.66
CA GLY A 111 -7.91 -15.92 3.04
C GLY A 111 -6.84 -15.45 4.00
N THR A 112 -7.01 -15.88 5.24
CA THR A 112 -6.05 -15.65 6.32
C THR A 112 -5.79 -16.95 7.07
N LYS A 113 -4.58 -17.11 7.61
CA LYS A 113 -4.23 -18.30 8.40
C LYS A 113 -3.27 -17.95 9.53
N SER A 114 -3.54 -18.55 10.66
CA SER A 114 -2.74 -18.53 11.87
C SER A 114 -2.62 -19.95 12.41
N PRO A 115 -1.85 -20.23 13.50
CA PRO A 115 -1.83 -21.53 14.12
C PRO A 115 -3.20 -22.09 14.56
N ASP A 116 -4.09 -21.18 15.02
CA ASP A 116 -5.36 -21.56 15.65
C ASP A 116 -6.59 -21.24 14.78
N THR A 117 -6.43 -20.46 13.72
CA THR A 117 -7.54 -20.01 12.87
C THR A 117 -7.15 -20.04 11.41
N GLU A 118 -8.04 -20.58 10.60
CA GLU A 118 -7.92 -20.60 9.14
C GLU A 118 -9.19 -20.10 8.50
N MET A 119 -9.10 -19.07 7.68
CA MET A 119 -10.19 -18.61 6.82
C MET A 119 -9.76 -18.76 5.37
N ILE A 120 -10.52 -19.54 4.59
CA ILE A 120 -10.26 -19.79 3.19
C ILE A 120 -11.49 -19.39 2.38
N PHE A 121 -11.31 -18.51 1.40
CA PHE A 121 -12.34 -18.23 0.42
C PHE A 121 -12.23 -19.22 -0.74
N THR A 122 -13.32 -19.95 -1.01
CA THR A 122 -13.51 -20.80 -2.21
C THR A 122 -13.92 -19.96 -3.41
N ASP A 123 -14.64 -18.86 -3.15
CA ASP A 123 -14.89 -17.76 -4.06
C ASP A 123 -14.25 -16.51 -3.43
N PRO A 124 -13.04 -16.09 -3.92
CA PRO A 124 -12.25 -15.06 -3.28
C PRO A 124 -12.92 -13.69 -3.28
N MET A 125 -12.77 -12.96 -2.18
CA MET A 125 -13.37 -11.65 -1.98
C MET A 125 -12.61 -10.56 -2.74
N GLN A 126 -13.28 -9.87 -3.67
CA GLN A 126 -12.70 -8.72 -4.36
C GLN A 126 -12.60 -7.52 -3.43
N THR A 127 -11.37 -7.04 -3.22
CA THR A 127 -11.06 -5.87 -2.39
C THR A 127 -10.85 -4.61 -3.20
N LEU A 128 -10.28 -4.72 -4.42
CA LEU A 128 -10.11 -3.59 -5.33
C LEU A 128 -10.34 -4.01 -6.79
N LYS A 129 -10.72 -3.03 -7.62
CA LYS A 129 -10.82 -3.15 -9.08
C LYS A 129 -9.86 -2.21 -9.76
N PHE A 130 -9.17 -2.69 -10.81
CA PHE A 130 -8.20 -1.90 -11.58
C PHE A 130 -8.63 -1.74 -13.06
N PRO A 131 -8.28 -0.61 -13.69
CA PRO A 131 -7.71 0.59 -13.07
C PRO A 131 -8.69 1.20 -12.07
N LEU A 132 -8.17 1.61 -10.90
CA LEU A 132 -8.96 2.27 -9.87
C LEU A 132 -8.98 3.78 -10.17
N ALA A 133 -10.05 4.26 -10.80
CA ALA A 133 -10.27 5.64 -11.18
C ALA A 133 -11.57 6.16 -10.57
N LEU A 134 -11.75 7.47 -10.48
CA LEU A 134 -12.99 8.05 -9.98
C LEU A 134 -14.19 7.52 -10.77
N GLY A 135 -15.21 7.03 -10.06
CA GLY A 135 -16.38 6.37 -10.62
C GLY A 135 -16.22 4.87 -10.87
N THR A 136 -15.03 4.27 -10.64
CA THR A 136 -14.88 2.82 -10.68
C THR A 136 -15.75 2.17 -9.60
N THR A 137 -16.58 1.22 -10.01
CA THR A 137 -17.42 0.40 -9.13
C THR A 137 -17.22 -1.08 -9.40
N TRP A 138 -17.46 -1.89 -8.40
CA TRP A 138 -17.53 -3.35 -8.54
C TRP A 138 -18.54 -3.94 -7.57
N SER A 139 -19.04 -5.12 -7.91
CA SER A 139 -19.85 -5.96 -7.05
C SER A 139 -19.39 -7.39 -7.24
N ASP A 140 -19.15 -8.07 -6.15
CA ASP A 140 -18.58 -9.41 -6.10
C ASP A 140 -19.33 -10.25 -5.07
N ASN A 141 -19.56 -11.52 -5.39
CA ASN A 141 -20.00 -12.50 -4.42
C ASN A 141 -18.79 -13.19 -3.82
N LEU A 142 -18.92 -13.62 -2.60
CA LEU A 142 -17.87 -14.37 -1.92
C LEU A 142 -18.43 -15.59 -1.21
N ALA A 143 -17.62 -16.63 -1.12
CA ALA A 143 -17.91 -17.81 -0.32
C ALA A 143 -16.62 -18.39 0.26
N GLY A 144 -16.72 -18.97 1.45
CA GLY A 144 -15.57 -19.57 2.11
C GLY A 144 -15.96 -20.24 3.42
N SER A 145 -14.94 -20.63 4.17
CA SER A 145 -15.12 -21.19 5.50
C SER A 145 -14.06 -20.66 6.44
N THR A 146 -14.43 -20.57 7.71
CA THR A 146 -13.49 -20.27 8.80
C THR A 146 -13.49 -21.44 9.77
N THR A 147 -12.31 -21.95 10.08
CA THR A 147 -12.11 -22.94 11.12
C THR A 147 -11.32 -22.32 12.26
N SER A 148 -11.85 -22.36 13.46
CA SER A 148 -11.21 -21.84 14.67
C SER A 148 -11.53 -22.76 15.86
N SER A 149 -10.52 -23.13 16.64
CA SER A 149 -10.67 -23.98 17.83
C SER A 149 -11.47 -25.28 17.58
N GLY A 150 -11.34 -25.86 16.36
CA GLY A 150 -12.04 -27.09 15.97
C GLY A 150 -13.46 -26.91 15.47
N PHE A 151 -13.99 -25.72 15.44
CA PHE A 151 -15.29 -25.37 14.86
C PHE A 151 -15.11 -24.79 13.48
N THR A 152 -15.93 -25.22 12.53
CA THR A 152 -15.96 -24.65 11.18
C THR A 152 -17.31 -24.02 10.94
N PHE A 153 -17.31 -22.78 10.46
CA PHE A 153 -18.49 -22.09 9.96
C PHE A 153 -18.29 -21.71 8.49
N ASN A 154 -19.37 -21.78 7.73
CA ASN A 154 -19.38 -21.39 6.34
C ASN A 154 -19.78 -19.93 6.24
N ARG A 155 -19.10 -19.19 5.38
CA ARG A 155 -19.37 -17.79 5.10
C ARG A 155 -19.76 -17.63 3.65
N THR A 156 -20.84 -16.88 3.41
CA THR A 156 -21.19 -16.32 2.11
C THR A 156 -21.44 -14.84 2.25
N GLY A 157 -21.42 -14.11 1.15
CA GLY A 157 -21.68 -12.68 1.22
C GLY A 157 -21.44 -11.95 -0.09
N THR A 158 -21.43 -10.63 0.01
CA THR A 158 -21.14 -9.74 -1.10
C THR A 158 -20.11 -8.68 -0.71
N SER A 159 -19.35 -8.18 -1.68
CA SER A 159 -18.45 -7.03 -1.55
C SER A 159 -18.77 -6.04 -2.65
N VAL A 160 -19.18 -4.84 -2.30
CA VAL A 160 -19.52 -3.76 -3.24
C VAL A 160 -18.55 -2.60 -2.99
N GLY A 161 -17.81 -2.23 -4.02
CA GLY A 161 -16.84 -1.13 -3.92
C GLY A 161 -17.13 0.02 -4.85
N ASN A 162 -16.71 1.23 -4.43
CA ASN A 162 -16.91 2.46 -5.17
C ASN A 162 -15.79 3.48 -4.85
N TYR A 163 -15.05 3.91 -5.88
CA TYR A 163 -14.20 5.08 -5.79
C TYR A 163 -15.06 6.33 -6.05
N ASN A 164 -15.52 6.99 -4.99
CA ASN A 164 -16.61 7.96 -5.04
C ASN A 164 -16.21 9.39 -4.61
N GLY A 165 -14.92 9.69 -4.49
CA GLY A 165 -14.44 11.02 -4.18
C GLY A 165 -12.92 11.10 -4.11
N TYR A 166 -12.38 12.30 -4.23
CA TYR A 166 -10.95 12.55 -4.02
C TYR A 166 -10.74 13.94 -3.41
N GLY A 167 -9.56 14.12 -2.82
CA GLY A 167 -9.25 15.41 -2.22
C GLY A 167 -7.95 15.43 -1.44
N THR A 168 -7.96 16.12 -0.32
CA THR A 168 -6.83 16.24 0.60
C THR A 168 -7.13 15.52 1.91
N LEU A 169 -6.18 14.74 2.40
CA LEU A 169 -6.23 14.09 3.70
C LEU A 169 -5.19 14.73 4.62
N VAL A 170 -5.64 15.22 5.78
CA VAL A 170 -4.77 15.74 6.84
C VAL A 170 -4.72 14.72 7.96
N LEU A 171 -3.55 14.16 8.21
CA LEU A 171 -3.24 13.22 9.29
C LEU A 171 -2.35 13.88 10.34
N PRO A 172 -2.19 13.30 11.55
CA PRO A 172 -1.23 13.79 12.55
C PRO A 172 0.21 13.91 12.02
N PHE A 173 0.55 13.17 10.97
CA PHE A 173 1.91 13.10 10.39
C PHE A 173 2.12 14.03 9.18
N GLY A 174 1.06 14.64 8.65
CA GLY A 174 1.17 15.50 7.47
C GLY A 174 -0.08 15.59 6.63
N THR A 175 0.04 16.32 5.52
CA THR A 175 -1.04 16.57 4.57
C THR A 175 -0.73 15.87 3.25
N PHE A 176 -1.69 15.11 2.74
CA PHE A 176 -1.61 14.32 1.52
C PHE A 176 -2.64 14.84 0.52
N THR A 177 -2.18 15.24 -0.64
CA THR A 177 -3.04 15.73 -1.73
C THR A 177 -3.35 14.64 -2.74
N ASN A 178 -4.41 14.83 -3.54
CA ASN A 178 -4.84 13.86 -4.54
C ASN A 178 -5.13 12.46 -3.96
N VAL A 179 -5.76 12.42 -2.80
CA VAL A 179 -6.10 11.16 -2.13
C VAL A 179 -7.44 10.66 -2.63
N ALA A 180 -7.49 9.42 -3.09
CA ALA A 180 -8.72 8.74 -3.47
C ALA A 180 -9.51 8.31 -2.24
N ARG A 181 -10.83 8.54 -2.25
CA ARG A 181 -11.79 8.02 -1.28
C ARG A 181 -12.47 6.79 -1.87
N VAL A 182 -12.19 5.63 -1.32
CA VAL A 182 -12.74 4.33 -1.75
C VAL A 182 -13.62 3.78 -0.66
N GLN A 183 -14.89 3.53 -0.97
CA GLN A 183 -15.85 2.89 -0.08
C GLN A 183 -16.02 1.43 -0.47
N ILE A 184 -16.07 0.55 0.52
CA ILE A 184 -16.34 -0.87 0.36
C ILE A 184 -17.40 -1.25 1.39
N ASP A 185 -18.53 -1.73 0.91
CA ASP A 185 -19.64 -2.24 1.72
C ASP A 185 -19.69 -3.76 1.54
N GLN A 186 -19.67 -4.49 2.64
CA GLN A 186 -19.62 -5.95 2.65
C GLN A 186 -20.77 -6.48 3.50
N THR A 187 -21.44 -7.51 3.01
CA THR A 187 -22.42 -8.29 3.77
C THR A 187 -21.90 -9.71 3.94
N PHE A 188 -22.09 -10.28 5.09
CA PHE A 188 -21.71 -11.65 5.38
C PHE A 188 -22.83 -12.39 6.07
N THR A 189 -22.99 -13.64 5.68
CA THR A 189 -23.84 -14.62 6.34
C THR A 189 -22.95 -15.77 6.78
N ASP A 190 -22.81 -15.95 8.08
CA ASP A 190 -22.03 -17.03 8.71
C ASP A 190 -22.99 -18.10 9.23
N GLU A 191 -22.77 -19.36 8.82
CA GLU A 191 -23.56 -20.50 9.26
C GLU A 191 -22.71 -21.51 10.03
N ILE A 192 -23.14 -21.83 11.24
CA ILE A 192 -22.54 -22.86 12.09
C ILE A 192 -23.64 -23.73 12.72
N MET A 193 -23.61 -25.05 12.51
CA MET A 193 -24.53 -26.00 13.13
C MET A 193 -26.02 -25.64 12.96
N GLY A 194 -26.40 -25.01 11.84
CA GLY A 194 -27.77 -24.56 11.57
C GLY A 194 -28.15 -23.22 12.19
N PHE A 195 -27.24 -22.53 12.85
CA PHE A 195 -27.42 -21.15 13.28
C PHE A 195 -26.79 -20.21 12.28
N THR A 196 -27.49 -19.13 11.96
CA THR A 196 -27.06 -18.11 11.03
C THR A 196 -26.81 -16.79 11.76
N THR A 197 -25.70 -16.12 11.44
CA THR A 197 -25.41 -14.76 11.90
C THR A 197 -25.19 -13.90 10.68
N GLU A 198 -25.82 -12.74 10.63
CA GLU A 198 -25.62 -11.76 9.59
C GLU A 198 -24.75 -10.61 10.09
N SER A 199 -23.89 -10.10 9.24
CA SER A 199 -23.08 -8.91 9.56
C SER A 199 -22.86 -8.05 8.32
N GLU A 200 -22.72 -6.75 8.56
CA GLU A 200 -22.38 -5.76 7.54
C GLU A 200 -21.12 -5.00 7.97
N THR A 201 -20.26 -4.72 7.02
CA THR A 201 -19.07 -3.89 7.23
C THR A 201 -19.05 -2.75 6.23
N HIS A 202 -19.04 -1.53 6.73
CA HIS A 202 -18.90 -0.32 5.93
C HIS A 202 -17.52 0.27 6.14
N THR A 203 -16.70 0.24 5.11
CA THR A 203 -15.31 0.71 5.16
C THR A 203 -15.09 1.82 4.16
N VAL A 204 -14.47 2.90 4.61
CA VAL A 204 -13.97 3.97 3.74
C VAL A 204 -12.48 4.11 3.93
N SER A 205 -11.76 3.97 2.84
CA SER A 205 -10.30 4.01 2.77
C SER A 205 -9.82 5.21 1.95
N TYR A 206 -8.73 5.83 2.39
CA TYR A 206 -8.09 6.95 1.72
C TYR A 206 -6.72 6.53 1.20
N ILE A 207 -6.58 6.48 -0.13
CA ILE A 207 -5.38 5.99 -0.83
C ILE A 207 -4.69 7.16 -1.50
N ALA A 208 -3.42 7.38 -1.19
CA ALA A 208 -2.63 8.46 -1.78
C ALA A 208 -1.66 7.91 -2.85
N PRO A 209 -1.34 8.68 -3.91
CA PRO A 209 -0.31 8.32 -4.87
C PRO A 209 1.04 8.09 -4.19
N GLY A 210 1.75 7.05 -4.62
CA GLY A 210 3.04 6.65 -4.05
C GLY A 210 2.97 5.74 -2.83
N TYR A 211 1.76 5.40 -2.37
CA TYR A 211 1.55 4.44 -1.27
C TYR A 211 0.82 3.21 -1.78
N THR A 212 1.23 2.04 -1.31
CA THR A 212 0.65 0.74 -1.71
C THR A 212 -0.52 0.30 -0.81
N PHE A 213 -0.95 1.16 0.10
CA PHE A 213 -2.01 0.91 1.07
C PHE A 213 -2.77 2.21 1.38
N ALA A 214 -3.94 2.06 1.98
CA ALA A 214 -4.70 3.20 2.46
C ALA A 214 -4.01 3.85 3.67
N LEU A 215 -3.82 5.18 3.63
CA LEU A 215 -3.21 5.94 4.73
C LEU A 215 -4.15 6.10 5.93
N PHE A 216 -5.45 6.13 5.68
CA PHE A 216 -6.50 6.21 6.68
C PHE A 216 -7.67 5.33 6.26
N THR A 217 -8.23 4.61 7.22
CA THR A 217 -9.44 3.79 7.04
C THR A 217 -10.38 4.02 8.20
N SER A 218 -11.66 4.20 7.89
CA SER A 218 -12.76 4.28 8.86
C SER A 218 -13.71 3.12 8.59
N SER A 219 -14.05 2.36 9.62
CA SER A 219 -14.92 1.18 9.49
C SER A 219 -15.99 1.15 10.57
N VAL A 220 -17.19 0.70 10.17
CA VAL A 220 -18.30 0.34 11.05
C VAL A 220 -18.70 -1.09 10.74
N VAL A 221 -18.83 -1.90 11.78
CA VAL A 221 -19.30 -3.30 11.70
C VAL A 221 -20.61 -3.40 12.43
N LEU A 222 -21.62 -3.89 11.75
CA LEU A 222 -22.94 -4.19 12.28
C LEU A 222 -23.10 -5.71 12.34
N VAL A 223 -23.73 -6.21 13.38
CA VAL A 223 -23.99 -7.65 13.57
C VAL A 223 -25.43 -7.84 14.00
N ASP A 224 -26.12 -8.79 13.40
CA ASP A 224 -27.44 -9.25 13.86
C ASP A 224 -27.26 -10.33 14.93
N ALA A 225 -27.63 -9.98 16.16
CA ALA A 225 -27.68 -10.88 17.31
C ALA A 225 -29.11 -11.45 17.54
N GLY A 226 -29.95 -11.48 16.50
CA GLY A 226 -31.34 -11.93 16.58
C GLY A 226 -32.35 -10.83 16.92
N LEU A 227 -31.91 -9.58 17.00
CA LEU A 227 -32.73 -8.39 17.29
C LEU A 227 -32.71 -7.35 16.14
N GLY A 228 -32.08 -7.67 15.02
CA GLY A 228 -31.76 -6.78 13.92
C GLY A 228 -30.31 -6.28 14.01
N LEU A 229 -29.80 -5.74 12.87
CA LEU A 229 -28.44 -5.24 12.79
C LEU A 229 -28.20 -4.07 13.77
N ASP A 230 -27.17 -4.18 14.59
CA ASP A 230 -26.71 -3.13 15.51
C ASP A 230 -25.19 -2.96 15.42
N THR A 231 -24.68 -1.82 15.84
CA THR A 231 -23.24 -1.52 15.80
C THR A 231 -22.49 -2.41 16.78
N ALA A 232 -21.73 -3.36 16.26
CA ALA A 232 -20.86 -4.23 17.05
C ALA A 232 -19.48 -3.58 17.26
N ALA A 233 -18.97 -2.85 16.27
CA ALA A 233 -17.70 -2.15 16.36
C ALA A 233 -17.66 -0.94 15.43
N SER A 234 -16.95 0.11 15.85
CA SER A 234 -16.53 1.22 14.99
C SER A 234 -15.09 1.58 15.34
N TYR A 235 -14.25 1.73 14.33
CA TYR A 235 -12.83 2.01 14.53
C TYR A 235 -12.23 2.78 13.36
N SER A 236 -11.11 3.43 13.62
CA SER A 236 -10.26 3.99 12.58
C SER A 236 -8.86 3.42 12.64
N ILE A 237 -8.24 3.29 11.47
CA ILE A 237 -6.87 2.82 11.32
C ILE A 237 -6.10 3.89 10.57
N VAL A 238 -4.93 4.22 11.09
CA VAL A 238 -3.99 5.17 10.48
C VAL A 238 -2.68 4.47 10.20
N ILE A 239 -2.12 4.74 9.05
CA ILE A 239 -0.75 4.34 8.72
C ILE A 239 0.15 5.57 8.83
N ASP A 240 1.21 5.45 9.61
CA ASP A 240 2.26 6.46 9.68
C ASP A 240 3.21 6.27 8.50
N PRO A 241 3.19 7.17 7.51
CA PRO A 241 4.03 7.03 6.33
C PRO A 241 5.53 7.11 6.61
N SER A 242 5.93 7.73 7.72
CA SER A 242 7.34 7.76 8.14
C SER A 242 7.81 6.40 8.67
N MET A 243 6.87 5.55 9.08
CA MET A 243 7.10 4.16 9.50
C MET A 243 6.85 3.16 8.37
N VAL A 244 6.39 3.64 7.23
CA VAL A 244 6.39 2.88 5.99
C VAL A 244 7.75 3.05 5.35
N GLY A 245 8.73 2.52 6.01
CA GLY A 245 10.02 2.34 5.38
C GLY A 245 9.86 1.22 4.34
N ILE A 246 10.18 1.48 3.07
CA ILE A 246 11.15 0.57 2.50
C ILE A 246 12.19 0.51 3.60
N ARG A 247 12.22 -0.55 4.42
CA ARG A 247 13.43 -0.85 5.14
C ARG A 247 14.44 -0.96 4.02
N GLU A 248 15.16 0.13 3.82
CA GLU A 248 16.45 0.00 3.20
C GLU A 248 17.10 -1.09 4.02
N ASN A 249 17.05 -2.29 3.50
CA ASN A 249 17.85 -3.36 4.04
C ASN A 249 19.21 -3.25 3.34
N PRO A 250 20.11 -2.35 3.81
CA PRO A 250 21.47 -2.30 3.31
C PRO A 250 22.12 -3.68 3.51
N ALA A 251 21.57 -4.48 4.44
CA ALA A 251 21.97 -5.86 4.68
C ALA A 251 21.50 -6.84 3.58
N ALA A 252 20.45 -6.58 2.80
CA ALA A 252 20.05 -7.48 1.73
C ALA A 252 21.09 -7.58 0.61
N ILE A 253 21.81 -6.45 0.34
CA ILE A 253 22.93 -6.41 -0.60
C ILE A 253 24.26 -6.23 0.14
N GLY A 254 24.26 -5.95 1.46
CA GLY A 254 25.46 -5.80 2.30
C GLY A 254 26.45 -4.80 1.71
N ALA A 255 26.01 -3.57 1.39
CA ALA A 255 26.87 -2.60 0.72
C ALA A 255 26.96 -1.27 1.45
N VAL A 256 28.09 -0.57 1.24
CA VAL A 256 28.36 0.78 1.76
C VAL A 256 28.69 1.71 0.60
N LEU A 257 28.03 2.87 0.57
CA LEU A 257 28.30 3.94 -0.39
C LEU A 257 29.31 4.93 0.20
N ALA A 258 30.49 5.07 -0.44
CA ALA A 258 31.52 5.99 0.01
C ALA A 258 32.46 6.41 -1.14
N PRO A 259 32.93 7.67 -1.16
CA PRO A 259 32.60 8.78 -0.26
C PRO A 259 31.17 9.31 -0.47
N ASN A 260 30.60 9.85 0.61
CA ASN A 260 29.32 10.55 0.58
C ASN A 260 29.35 11.63 1.68
N PRO A 261 29.32 12.94 1.34
CA PRO A 261 29.10 13.53 0.01
C PRO A 261 30.16 13.18 -1.04
N ALA A 262 29.76 13.32 -2.32
CA ALA A 262 30.60 12.98 -3.47
C ALA A 262 30.84 14.19 -4.40
N THR A 263 32.09 14.41 -4.72
CA THR A 263 32.55 15.35 -5.76
C THR A 263 33.15 14.55 -6.92
N GLY A 264 32.49 14.48 -8.07
CA GLY A 264 32.96 13.75 -9.24
C GLY A 264 32.68 12.23 -9.23
N SER A 265 33.00 11.50 -8.14
CA SER A 265 32.71 10.05 -8.09
C SER A 265 32.52 9.53 -6.66
N THR A 266 31.78 8.44 -6.55
CA THR A 266 31.62 7.61 -5.33
C THR A 266 31.74 6.14 -5.71
N SER A 267 31.64 5.24 -4.75
CA SER A 267 31.60 3.80 -5.00
C SER A 267 30.70 3.04 -4.04
N LEU A 268 29.99 2.06 -4.56
CA LEU A 268 29.23 1.10 -3.79
C LEU A 268 30.15 -0.12 -3.53
N LYS A 269 30.51 -0.34 -2.25
CA LYS A 269 31.30 -1.49 -1.80
C LYS A 269 30.38 -2.56 -1.27
N LEU A 270 30.41 -3.75 -1.87
CA LEU A 270 29.64 -4.93 -1.47
C LEU A 270 30.43 -5.75 -0.44
N ALA A 271 29.73 -6.29 0.56
CA ALA A 271 30.32 -7.23 1.53
C ALA A 271 30.73 -8.55 0.85
N THR A 272 29.94 -9.00 -0.12
CA THR A 272 30.20 -10.17 -0.98
C THR A 272 29.93 -9.80 -2.44
N PRO A 273 30.71 -10.35 -3.40
CA PRO A 273 30.43 -10.15 -4.82
C PRO A 273 29.00 -10.58 -5.16
N ALA A 274 28.23 -9.74 -5.83
CA ALA A 274 26.88 -10.08 -6.28
C ALA A 274 26.86 -10.34 -7.79
N PRO A 275 26.34 -11.47 -8.26
CA PRO A 275 26.19 -11.74 -9.68
C PRO A 275 25.05 -10.89 -10.25
N GLY A 276 25.35 -10.02 -11.22
CA GLY A 276 24.34 -9.30 -12.00
C GLY A 276 23.60 -8.19 -11.24
N LEU A 277 24.32 -7.19 -10.73
CA LEU A 277 23.73 -6.04 -10.06
C LEU A 277 23.33 -4.94 -11.05
N ALA A 278 22.07 -4.49 -11.04
CA ALA A 278 21.64 -3.29 -11.74
C ALA A 278 21.71 -2.10 -10.78
N VAL A 279 22.51 -1.06 -11.10
CA VAL A 279 22.67 0.13 -10.26
C VAL A 279 22.19 1.37 -11.00
N ASN A 280 21.31 2.14 -10.35
CA ASN A 280 20.72 3.36 -10.89
C ASN A 280 20.91 4.51 -9.89
N ILE A 281 21.13 5.73 -10.42
CA ILE A 281 21.03 6.97 -9.65
C ILE A 281 19.66 7.60 -9.94
N MET A 282 18.93 7.94 -8.91
CA MET A 282 17.61 8.58 -9.00
C MET A 282 17.63 9.95 -8.34
N ASP A 283 16.88 10.91 -8.89
CA ASP A 283 16.64 12.21 -8.27
C ASP A 283 15.62 12.10 -7.11
N ALA A 284 15.39 13.22 -6.40
CA ALA A 284 14.43 13.30 -5.30
C ALA A 284 12.97 12.99 -5.71
N ALA A 285 12.65 13.02 -7.02
CA ALA A 285 11.35 12.63 -7.57
C ALA A 285 11.29 11.15 -7.97
N GLY A 286 12.35 10.37 -7.71
CA GLY A 286 12.44 8.94 -8.06
C GLY A 286 12.72 8.65 -9.54
N ARG A 287 13.04 9.67 -10.35
CA ARG A 287 13.37 9.47 -11.77
C ARG A 287 14.83 9.00 -11.89
N VAL A 288 15.07 7.97 -12.67
CA VAL A 288 16.43 7.51 -13.01
C VAL A 288 17.14 8.59 -13.85
N VAL A 289 18.16 9.21 -13.27
CA VAL A 289 18.99 10.22 -13.94
C VAL A 289 20.26 9.62 -14.51
N ARG A 290 20.69 8.45 -14.02
CA ARG A 290 21.85 7.73 -14.56
C ARG A 290 21.76 6.23 -14.27
N GLN A 291 22.10 5.41 -15.26
CA GLN A 291 22.35 3.99 -15.08
C GLN A 291 23.84 3.73 -14.98
N VAL A 292 24.27 2.91 -14.03
CA VAL A 292 25.67 2.56 -13.81
C VAL A 292 25.92 1.19 -14.43
N ALA A 293 26.90 1.11 -15.34
CA ALA A 293 27.33 -0.17 -15.88
C ALA A 293 28.05 -0.98 -14.79
N THR A 294 27.63 -2.22 -14.59
CA THR A 294 28.24 -3.14 -13.62
C THR A 294 28.76 -4.38 -14.32
N ALA A 295 29.92 -4.87 -13.91
CA ALA A 295 30.42 -6.16 -14.35
C ALA A 295 29.94 -7.29 -13.40
N ILE A 296 30.00 -8.53 -13.88
CA ILE A 296 29.61 -9.70 -13.10
C ILE A 296 30.65 -9.93 -11.99
N ASN A 297 30.21 -10.14 -10.75
CA ASN A 297 31.06 -10.43 -9.58
C ASN A 297 31.96 -9.27 -9.13
N GLU A 298 31.62 -8.01 -9.41
CA GLU A 298 32.32 -6.89 -8.82
C GLU A 298 31.99 -6.72 -7.34
N GLN A 299 33.02 -6.47 -6.52
CA GLN A 299 32.89 -6.14 -5.09
C GLN A 299 32.87 -4.61 -4.86
N ARG A 300 33.28 -3.83 -5.87
CA ARG A 300 33.30 -2.39 -5.81
C ARG A 300 32.82 -1.81 -7.13
N ILE A 301 31.67 -1.16 -7.11
CA ILE A 301 31.04 -0.53 -8.26
C ILE A 301 31.36 0.96 -8.22
N ALA A 302 32.13 1.45 -9.17
CA ALA A 302 32.41 2.86 -9.31
C ALA A 302 31.19 3.61 -9.87
N ILE A 303 30.84 4.72 -9.25
CA ILE A 303 29.69 5.55 -9.61
C ILE A 303 30.22 6.96 -9.93
N ASN A 304 30.16 7.34 -11.21
CA ASN A 304 30.50 8.68 -11.61
C ASN A 304 29.30 9.61 -11.38
N VAL A 305 29.50 10.73 -10.71
CA VAL A 305 28.47 11.77 -10.45
C VAL A 305 28.75 13.08 -11.17
N GLU A 306 29.80 13.15 -11.99
CA GLU A 306 30.11 14.34 -12.80
C GLU A 306 28.93 14.73 -13.68
N GLY A 307 28.61 16.03 -13.72
CA GLY A 307 27.51 16.57 -14.50
C GLY A 307 26.12 16.40 -13.87
N LEU A 308 26.02 15.80 -12.68
CA LEU A 308 24.81 15.91 -11.87
C LEU A 308 24.84 17.26 -11.13
N ALA A 309 23.67 17.91 -11.00
CA ALA A 309 23.58 19.14 -10.21
C ALA A 309 23.82 18.84 -8.73
N PRO A 310 24.42 19.78 -7.96
CA PRO A 310 24.51 19.60 -6.51
C PRO A 310 23.14 19.35 -5.87
N GLY A 311 23.07 18.37 -4.99
CA GLY A 311 21.80 18.01 -4.34
C GLY A 311 21.73 16.55 -3.85
N LEU A 312 20.55 16.19 -3.33
CA LEU A 312 20.27 14.84 -2.83
C LEU A 312 19.78 13.94 -3.96
N TYR A 313 20.41 12.80 -4.09
CA TYR A 313 20.08 11.69 -4.98
C TYR A 313 19.95 10.39 -4.19
N HIS A 314 19.48 9.34 -4.84
CA HIS A 314 19.44 7.98 -4.30
C HIS A 314 20.14 7.03 -5.28
N VAL A 315 21.06 6.22 -4.75
CA VAL A 315 21.66 5.10 -5.48
C VAL A 315 20.85 3.86 -5.16
N ARG A 316 20.21 3.28 -6.17
CA ARG A 316 19.44 2.03 -6.05
C ARG A 316 20.20 0.91 -6.75
N ALA A 317 20.44 -0.18 -6.04
CA ALA A 317 20.98 -1.41 -6.58
C ALA A 317 19.97 -2.55 -6.45
N THR A 318 19.82 -3.36 -7.51
CA THR A 318 18.94 -4.53 -7.53
C THR A 318 19.72 -5.71 -8.07
N ASP A 319 19.71 -6.84 -7.37
CA ASP A 319 20.35 -8.06 -7.84
C ASP A 319 19.41 -8.92 -8.71
N ASN A 320 19.93 -10.03 -9.25
CA ASN A 320 19.17 -10.94 -10.10
C ASN A 320 18.10 -11.75 -9.35
N THR A 321 18.07 -11.71 -8.02
CA THR A 321 17.02 -12.33 -7.19
C THR A 321 15.89 -11.35 -6.88
N GLY A 322 16.05 -10.07 -7.26
CA GLY A 322 15.12 -8.99 -6.94
C GLY A 322 15.38 -8.31 -5.59
N ALA A 323 16.44 -8.70 -4.86
CA ALA A 323 16.84 -8.00 -3.66
C ALA A 323 17.34 -6.59 -4.02
N THR A 324 16.88 -5.59 -3.27
CA THR A 324 17.15 -4.18 -3.58
C THR A 324 17.76 -3.48 -2.37
N GLY A 325 18.80 -2.69 -2.62
CA GLY A 325 19.38 -1.74 -1.67
C GLY A 325 19.26 -0.32 -2.20
N ASN A 326 19.11 0.65 -1.31
CA ASN A 326 19.03 2.07 -1.64
C ASN A 326 19.90 2.88 -0.67
N TRP A 327 20.70 3.81 -1.17
CA TRP A 327 21.60 4.64 -0.38
C TRP A 327 21.41 6.09 -0.77
N PRO A 328 21.21 7.00 0.21
CA PRO A 328 21.23 8.42 -0.07
C PRO A 328 22.63 8.85 -0.54
N LEU A 329 22.67 9.72 -1.55
CA LEU A 329 23.88 10.26 -2.15
C LEU A 329 23.77 11.77 -2.21
N MET A 330 24.65 12.47 -1.50
CA MET A 330 24.81 13.91 -1.62
C MET A 330 25.87 14.21 -2.69
N VAL A 331 25.52 14.98 -3.71
CA VAL A 331 26.43 15.48 -4.74
C VAL A 331 26.75 16.94 -4.44
N GLU A 332 28.04 17.29 -4.43
CA GLU A 332 28.58 18.65 -4.22
C GLU A 332 29.11 19.29 -5.49
#